data_0b157c8e520f73e909194e8452e71ca8
#
_entry.id   0b157c8e520f73e909194e8452e71ca8
#
_cell.length_a   1.000
_cell.length_b   1.000
_cell.length_c   1.000
_cell.angle_alpha   90.00
_cell.angle_beta   90.00
_cell.angle_gamma   90.00
#
_symmetry.space_group_name_H-M   'P 1'
#
loop_
_entity.id
_entity.type
_entity.pdbx_description
1 polymer ?
#
loop_
_entity_poly.entity_id
_entity_poly.type
_entity_poly.pdbx_seq_one_letter_code
_entity_poly.pdbx_strand_id
1 'polypeptide(L)'
;MEKMLRMESLTNMLFTSQTPNSRHQKRRILPIQISASRELGQKTWIEWTQGIRDTISLQEDTIVNNLWLRSPLGYNADIYARKVSSDGFQGSSVERLVRDFENFKVKILHPASYSININPQIWDMYIGKILPRLVKKHGYGYGDGDKFMSAELDKVCLLAISRRIHYSTHVAEASFRAAPDVYEPAIIAQDRALIMDLVMHPAWEEATTRMMKVKFRNFEELRHWDEYSTDDKIDPSLVPDLYGRWIMPLTRQVQVEYLLKRLD
;
A
#
# COMPACT_ATOMS: atom_id res chain seq x y z
N MET A 1 -22.78 -19.92 -6.88
CA MET A 1 -21.92 -20.64 -5.92
C MET A 1 -20.49 -20.80 -6.46
N GLU A 2 -20.31 -21.31 -7.68
CA GLU A 2 -18.97 -21.50 -8.30
C GLU A 2 -18.19 -20.18 -8.50
N LYS A 3 -18.86 -19.07 -8.85
CA LYS A 3 -18.26 -17.74 -8.99
C LYS A 3 -17.77 -17.17 -7.65
N MET A 4 -18.53 -17.36 -6.56
CA MET A 4 -18.10 -16.98 -5.21
C MET A 4 -16.88 -17.78 -4.76
N LEU A 5 -16.85 -19.09 -5.00
CA LEU A 5 -15.71 -19.96 -4.70
C LEU A 5 -14.45 -19.55 -5.47
N ARG A 6 -14.57 -19.07 -6.72
CA ARG A 6 -13.45 -18.52 -7.49
C ARG A 6 -12.93 -17.22 -6.87
N MET A 7 -13.80 -16.32 -6.44
CA MET A 7 -13.39 -15.08 -5.78
C MET A 7 -12.74 -15.34 -4.42
N GLU A 8 -13.29 -16.24 -3.61
CA GLU A 8 -12.67 -16.65 -2.34
C GLU A 8 -11.30 -17.32 -2.55
N SER A 9 -11.17 -18.17 -3.57
CA SER A 9 -9.89 -18.77 -3.94
C SER A 9 -8.86 -17.73 -4.35
N LEU A 10 -9.28 -16.68 -5.07
CA LEU A 10 -8.43 -15.57 -5.50
C LEU A 10 -8.05 -14.66 -4.35
N THR A 11 -9.03 -14.34 -3.50
CA THR A 11 -8.79 -13.58 -2.27
C THR A 11 -7.79 -14.33 -1.39
N ASN A 12 -7.95 -15.64 -1.25
CA ASN A 12 -6.99 -16.48 -0.54
C ASN A 12 -5.61 -16.52 -1.24
N MET A 13 -5.57 -16.56 -2.57
CA MET A 13 -4.33 -16.53 -3.34
C MET A 13 -3.59 -15.19 -3.24
N LEU A 14 -4.30 -14.08 -3.25
CA LEU A 14 -3.71 -12.74 -3.17
C LEU A 14 -3.34 -12.33 -1.72
N PHE A 15 -4.03 -12.91 -0.73
CA PHE A 15 -4.03 -12.34 0.62
C PHE A 15 -3.66 -13.31 1.75
N THR A 16 -3.47 -14.61 1.50
CA THR A 16 -3.00 -15.54 2.53
C THR A 16 -1.55 -15.94 2.30
N SER A 17 -0.72 -15.74 3.31
CA SER A 17 0.62 -16.32 3.38
C SER A 17 0.49 -17.80 3.77
N GLN A 18 0.51 -18.72 2.80
CA GLN A 18 0.73 -20.12 3.10
C GLN A 18 2.22 -20.36 3.24
N THR A 19 2.68 -20.66 4.46
CA THR A 19 3.96 -21.35 4.67
C THR A 19 3.91 -22.71 3.97
N PRO A 20 4.95 -23.10 3.20
CA PRO A 20 4.95 -24.40 2.54
C PRO A 20 5.11 -25.49 3.58
N ASN A 21 4.02 -26.16 3.91
CA ASN A 21 4.05 -27.35 4.74
C ASN A 21 4.22 -28.56 3.79
N SER A 22 5.42 -29.14 3.83
CA SER A 22 5.79 -30.33 3.08
C SER A 22 5.00 -31.54 3.58
N ARG A 23 4.04 -32.03 2.83
CA ARG A 23 3.59 -33.41 2.89
C ARG A 23 3.34 -33.95 1.49
N HIS A 24 4.14 -34.95 1.11
CA HIS A 24 3.99 -35.77 -0.08
C HIS A 24 2.60 -36.40 -0.18
N GLN A 25 1.88 -36.09 -1.27
CA GLN A 25 0.80 -36.94 -1.74
C GLN A 25 1.02 -37.26 -3.23
N LYS A 26 1.32 -38.54 -3.51
CA LYS A 26 1.39 -39.11 -4.84
C LYS A 26 0.03 -38.99 -5.53
N ARG A 27 -0.06 -38.26 -6.63
CA ARG A 27 -1.21 -38.29 -7.56
C ARG A 27 -0.85 -38.98 -8.84
N ARG A 28 -1.76 -39.88 -9.28
CA ARG A 28 -1.71 -40.66 -10.52
C ARG A 28 -1.75 -39.75 -11.72
N ILE A 29 -0.92 -40.07 -12.72
CA ILE A 29 -0.79 -39.39 -14.01
C ILE A 29 -1.83 -39.99 -14.96
N LEU A 30 -2.62 -39.13 -15.59
CA LEU A 30 -3.41 -39.40 -16.79
C LEU A 30 -2.94 -38.49 -17.94
N PRO A 31 -2.98 -38.92 -19.21
CA PRO A 31 -2.27 -38.27 -20.29
C PRO A 31 -3.06 -37.07 -20.88
N ILE A 32 -2.39 -35.93 -21.04
CA ILE A 32 -3.01 -34.68 -21.49
C ILE A 32 -2.12 -34.02 -22.56
N GLN A 33 -2.64 -33.89 -23.76
CA GLN A 33 -2.02 -33.13 -24.85
C GLN A 33 -2.65 -31.74 -25.08
N ILE A 34 -3.43 -31.21 -24.13
CA ILE A 34 -4.06 -29.85 -24.25
C ILE A 34 -3.47 -28.86 -23.23
N SER A 35 -2.37 -29.19 -22.57
CA SER A 35 -1.98 -28.51 -21.32
C SER A 35 -0.88 -27.47 -21.45
N ALA A 36 0.02 -27.52 -22.40
CA ALA A 36 1.25 -26.69 -22.36
C ALA A 36 0.98 -25.17 -22.38
N SER A 37 0.04 -24.70 -23.19
CA SER A 37 -0.30 -23.26 -23.23
C SER A 37 -1.16 -22.82 -22.04
N ARG A 38 -2.03 -23.70 -21.52
CA ARG A 38 -2.79 -23.43 -20.28
C ARG A 38 -1.91 -23.51 -19.05
N GLU A 39 -1.00 -24.49 -18.97
CA GLU A 39 -0.06 -24.61 -17.85
C GLU A 39 0.95 -23.46 -17.82
N LEU A 40 1.44 -23.03 -19.00
CA LEU A 40 2.31 -21.84 -19.08
C LEU A 40 1.57 -20.57 -18.67
N GLY A 41 0.33 -20.38 -19.12
CA GLY A 41 -0.53 -19.28 -18.74
C GLY A 41 -0.88 -19.30 -17.24
N GLN A 42 -1.13 -20.46 -16.66
CA GLN A 42 -1.41 -20.62 -15.24
C GLN A 42 -0.17 -20.40 -14.37
N LYS A 43 1.00 -20.86 -14.84
CA LYS A 43 2.27 -20.63 -14.13
C LYS A 43 2.62 -19.13 -14.10
N THR A 44 2.54 -18.46 -15.23
CA THR A 44 2.79 -17.00 -15.31
C THR A 44 1.78 -16.20 -14.51
N TRP A 45 0.53 -16.65 -14.41
CA TRP A 45 -0.49 -16.04 -13.57
C TRP A 45 -0.17 -16.18 -12.07
N ILE A 46 0.23 -17.37 -11.62
CA ILE A 46 0.62 -17.62 -10.22
C ILE A 46 1.87 -16.79 -9.88
N GLU A 47 2.87 -16.74 -10.75
CA GLU A 47 4.07 -15.94 -10.56
C GLU A 47 3.75 -14.44 -10.45
N TRP A 48 2.84 -13.93 -11.29
CA TRP A 48 2.42 -12.54 -11.25
C TRP A 48 1.66 -12.18 -9.97
N THR A 49 0.70 -13.02 -9.55
CA THR A 49 -0.05 -12.80 -8.30
C THR A 49 0.85 -12.91 -7.06
N GLN A 50 1.84 -13.81 -7.09
CA GLN A 50 2.85 -13.87 -6.03
C GLN A 50 3.72 -12.62 -6.00
N GLY A 51 4.16 -12.12 -7.15
CA GLY A 51 4.92 -10.88 -7.26
C GLY A 51 4.16 -9.66 -6.74
N ILE A 52 2.83 -9.59 -6.96
CA ILE A 52 1.97 -8.56 -6.35
C ILE A 52 2.04 -8.63 -4.83
N ARG A 53 1.89 -9.81 -4.26
CA ARG A 53 1.90 -10.06 -2.81
C ARG A 53 3.24 -9.68 -2.18
N ASP A 54 4.34 -10.12 -2.79
CA ASP A 54 5.69 -9.84 -2.31
C ASP A 54 5.98 -8.34 -2.34
N THR A 55 5.54 -7.65 -3.39
CA THR A 55 5.68 -6.20 -3.53
C THR A 55 4.87 -5.46 -2.45
N ILE A 56 3.64 -5.88 -2.18
CA ILE A 56 2.81 -5.31 -1.11
C ILE A 56 3.51 -5.47 0.24
N SER A 57 3.99 -6.67 0.57
CA SER A 57 4.69 -6.93 1.83
C SER A 57 5.93 -6.05 2.00
N LEU A 58 6.73 -5.89 0.94
CA LEU A 58 7.91 -5.02 0.96
C LEU A 58 7.53 -3.54 1.17
N GLN A 59 6.46 -3.08 0.54
CA GLN A 59 5.97 -1.71 0.74
C GLN A 59 5.48 -1.48 2.17
N GLU A 60 4.82 -2.48 2.76
CA GLU A 60 4.37 -2.44 4.16
C GLU A 60 5.55 -2.36 5.13
N ASP A 61 6.59 -3.16 4.92
CA ASP A 61 7.82 -3.09 5.72
C ASP A 61 8.51 -1.72 5.56
N THR A 62 8.52 -1.18 4.34
CA THR A 62 9.06 0.15 4.05
C THR A 62 8.30 1.26 4.80
N ILE A 63 6.97 1.20 4.84
CA ILE A 63 6.13 2.17 5.56
C ILE A 63 6.47 2.13 7.05
N VAL A 64 6.45 0.95 7.66
CA VAL A 64 6.72 0.78 9.10
C VAL A 64 8.11 1.29 9.47
N ASN A 65 9.13 0.89 8.71
CA ASN A 65 10.51 1.30 8.95
C ASN A 65 10.68 2.83 8.85
N ASN A 66 10.09 3.46 7.84
CA ASN A 66 10.24 4.90 7.65
C ASN A 66 9.47 5.71 8.70
N LEU A 67 8.28 5.28 9.10
CA LEU A 67 7.55 5.90 10.21
C LEU A 67 8.36 5.81 11.52
N TRP A 68 8.97 4.66 11.74
CA TRP A 68 9.83 4.47 12.91
C TRP A 68 11.05 5.41 12.88
N LEU A 69 11.77 5.50 11.76
CA LEU A 69 12.91 6.41 11.59
C LEU A 69 12.52 7.89 11.73
N ARG A 70 11.30 8.26 11.28
CA ARG A 70 10.78 9.64 11.38
C ARG A 70 10.39 10.04 12.80
N SER A 71 9.94 9.09 13.61
CA SER A 71 9.33 9.34 14.92
C SER A 71 10.19 10.13 15.93
N PRO A 72 11.52 9.96 16.01
CA PRO A 72 12.34 10.68 16.98
C PRO A 72 12.57 12.15 16.63
N LEU A 73 12.36 12.54 15.37
CA LEU A 73 12.56 13.91 14.93
C LEU A 73 11.32 14.77 15.23
N GLY A 74 11.53 16.00 15.68
CA GLY A 74 10.46 16.93 16.02
C GLY A 74 9.61 17.37 14.82
N TYR A 75 8.51 18.05 15.12
CA TYR A 75 7.67 18.70 14.12
C TYR A 75 8.29 20.02 13.68
N ASN A 76 8.71 20.10 12.43
CA ASN A 76 9.34 21.28 11.83
C ASN A 76 8.34 22.00 10.91
N ALA A 77 7.53 22.92 11.45
CA ALA A 77 6.47 23.64 10.71
C ALA A 77 6.96 24.29 9.41
N ASP A 78 8.19 24.81 9.40
CA ASP A 78 8.76 25.53 8.24
C ASP A 78 8.86 24.70 6.98
N ILE A 79 9.11 23.38 7.09
CA ILE A 79 9.28 22.49 5.92
C ILE A 79 7.95 22.16 5.24
N TYR A 80 6.82 22.35 5.92
CA TYR A 80 5.46 22.14 5.38
C TYR A 80 4.82 23.44 4.91
N ALA A 81 5.38 24.60 5.31
CA ALA A 81 4.88 25.89 4.88
C ALA A 81 5.07 26.06 3.37
N ARG A 82 3.95 26.34 2.67
CA ARG A 82 3.99 26.63 1.23
C ARG A 82 4.58 28.01 1.00
N LYS A 83 5.65 28.06 0.22
CA LYS A 83 6.38 29.28 -0.12
C LYS A 83 6.57 29.33 -1.64
N VAL A 84 6.75 30.54 -2.16
CA VAL A 84 7.22 30.73 -3.54
C VAL A 84 8.74 30.73 -3.50
N SER A 85 9.36 29.78 -4.18
CA SER A 85 10.82 29.71 -4.31
C SER A 85 11.32 30.67 -5.39
N SER A 86 12.61 30.98 -5.36
CA SER A 86 13.26 31.85 -6.37
C SER A 86 13.16 31.34 -7.81
N ASP A 87 12.94 30.03 -8.00
CA ASP A 87 12.71 29.37 -9.29
C ASP A 87 11.24 29.28 -9.70
N GLY A 88 10.34 29.96 -8.96
CA GLY A 88 8.90 30.00 -9.24
C GLY A 88 8.10 28.80 -8.75
N PHE A 89 8.71 27.83 -8.07
CA PHE A 89 7.96 26.73 -7.47
C PHE A 89 7.09 27.23 -6.31
N GLN A 90 5.79 26.89 -6.35
CA GLN A 90 4.82 27.20 -5.30
C GLN A 90 4.50 25.91 -4.51
N GLY A 91 5.08 25.79 -3.31
CA GLY A 91 4.86 24.61 -2.47
C GLY A 91 5.77 24.59 -1.26
N SER A 92 5.64 23.54 -0.45
CA SER A 92 6.52 23.28 0.67
C SER A 92 7.80 22.58 0.23
N SER A 93 8.80 22.54 1.12
CA SER A 93 10.04 21.79 0.86
C SER A 93 9.79 20.31 0.62
N VAL A 94 8.88 19.72 1.39
CA VAL A 94 8.51 18.30 1.25
C VAL A 94 7.73 18.04 -0.05
N GLU A 95 6.79 18.93 -0.44
CA GLU A 95 6.09 18.83 -1.74
C GLU A 95 7.06 18.84 -2.92
N ARG A 96 8.09 19.68 -2.86
CA ARG A 96 9.14 19.73 -3.88
C ARG A 96 9.87 18.40 -4.00
N LEU A 97 10.32 17.84 -2.87
CA LEU A 97 11.04 16.57 -2.83
C LEU A 97 10.18 15.40 -3.33
N VAL A 98 8.87 15.40 -3.08
CA VAL A 98 7.94 14.37 -3.56
C VAL A 98 7.74 14.47 -5.07
N ARG A 99 7.57 15.69 -5.62
CA ARG A 99 7.32 15.90 -7.04
C ARG A 99 8.42 15.34 -7.95
N ASP A 100 9.66 15.38 -7.51
CA ASP A 100 10.80 14.95 -8.31
C ASP A 100 10.82 13.42 -8.54
N PHE A 101 10.00 12.66 -7.81
CA PHE A 101 9.92 11.19 -7.87
C PHE A 101 8.67 10.60 -8.54
N GLU A 102 7.68 11.41 -8.94
CA GLU A 102 6.38 10.91 -9.47
C GLU A 102 6.42 10.31 -10.89
N ASN A 103 7.56 10.21 -11.54
CA ASN A 103 7.65 9.85 -12.96
C ASN A 103 7.80 8.35 -13.28
N PHE A 104 7.40 7.43 -12.39
CA PHE A 104 7.53 5.99 -12.64
C PHE A 104 6.26 5.39 -13.27
N LYS A 105 6.30 5.07 -14.58
CA LYS A 105 5.19 4.44 -15.33
C LYS A 105 5.43 2.94 -15.52
N VAL A 106 4.45 2.12 -15.14
CA VAL A 106 4.48 0.65 -15.31
C VAL A 106 3.61 0.24 -16.50
N LYS A 107 4.20 -0.40 -17.52
CA LYS A 107 3.55 -0.74 -18.80
C LYS A 107 2.52 -1.89 -18.76
N ILE A 108 2.32 -2.57 -17.63
CA ILE A 108 1.51 -3.80 -17.54
C ILE A 108 0.02 -3.52 -17.33
N LEU A 109 -0.31 -2.32 -16.86
CA LEU A 109 -1.67 -1.93 -16.54
C LEU A 109 -2.36 -1.22 -17.70
N HIS A 110 -3.69 -1.23 -17.69
CA HIS A 110 -4.49 -0.41 -18.57
C HIS A 110 -4.11 1.08 -18.44
N PRO A 111 -4.09 1.88 -19.54
CA PRO A 111 -3.68 3.29 -19.50
C PRO A 111 -4.44 4.15 -18.50
N ALA A 112 -5.68 3.79 -18.16
CA ALA A 112 -6.49 4.44 -17.14
C ALA A 112 -5.79 4.56 -15.77
N SER A 113 -4.87 3.64 -15.44
CA SER A 113 -4.11 3.68 -14.18
C SER A 113 -3.30 4.97 -14.02
N TYR A 114 -2.87 5.57 -15.13
CA TYR A 114 -2.07 6.80 -15.11
C TYR A 114 -2.87 8.06 -14.79
N SER A 115 -4.20 8.00 -14.91
CA SER A 115 -5.08 9.13 -14.60
C SER A 115 -5.51 9.18 -13.13
N ILE A 116 -5.20 8.12 -12.36
CA ILE A 116 -5.60 8.01 -10.97
C ILE A 116 -4.51 8.59 -10.09
N ASN A 117 -4.81 9.71 -9.45
CA ASN A 117 -3.90 10.37 -8.52
C ASN A 117 -4.66 10.85 -7.28
N ILE A 118 -4.41 10.21 -6.15
CA ILE A 118 -4.98 10.59 -4.84
C ILE A 118 -3.91 11.13 -3.88
N ASN A 119 -2.74 11.52 -4.39
CA ASN A 119 -1.66 12.07 -3.58
C ASN A 119 -2.07 13.29 -2.73
N PRO A 120 -2.96 14.20 -3.16
CA PRO A 120 -3.46 15.25 -2.30
C PRO A 120 -4.15 14.73 -1.03
N GLN A 121 -4.97 13.69 -1.14
CA GLN A 121 -5.62 13.06 0.02
C GLN A 121 -4.60 12.37 0.95
N ILE A 122 -3.58 11.72 0.37
CA ILE A 122 -2.48 11.09 1.12
C ILE A 122 -1.67 12.15 1.86
N TRP A 123 -1.39 13.27 1.23
CA TRP A 123 -0.72 14.41 1.84
C TRP A 123 -1.49 14.93 3.06
N ASP A 124 -2.77 15.27 2.88
CA ASP A 124 -3.63 15.81 3.94
C ASP A 124 -3.73 14.83 5.12
N MET A 125 -3.86 13.55 4.83
CA MET A 125 -3.87 12.50 5.83
C MET A 125 -2.54 12.43 6.58
N TYR A 126 -1.42 12.37 5.87
CA TYR A 126 -0.10 12.21 6.49
C TYR A 126 0.28 13.42 7.33
N ILE A 127 0.25 14.61 6.75
CA ILE A 127 0.64 15.85 7.45
C ILE A 127 -0.36 16.22 8.55
N GLY A 128 -1.67 16.07 8.29
CA GLY A 128 -2.71 16.54 9.20
C GLY A 128 -3.14 15.54 10.28
N LYS A 129 -2.89 14.24 10.11
CA LYS A 129 -3.40 13.19 11.00
C LYS A 129 -2.33 12.27 11.55
N ILE A 130 -1.38 11.83 10.71
CA ILE A 130 -0.38 10.85 11.11
C ILE A 130 0.83 11.53 11.75
N LEU A 131 1.40 12.51 11.08
CA LEU A 131 2.62 13.18 11.51
C LEU A 131 2.51 13.79 12.93
N PRO A 132 1.42 14.50 13.31
CA PRO A 132 1.29 15.06 14.67
C PRO A 132 1.24 14.02 15.79
N ARG A 133 0.84 12.78 15.45
CA ARG A 133 0.82 11.65 16.41
C ARG A 133 2.13 10.88 16.40
N LEU A 134 2.82 10.89 15.25
CA LEU A 134 4.08 10.18 15.06
C LEU A 134 5.24 10.88 15.76
N VAL A 135 5.32 12.20 15.63
CA VAL A 135 6.43 13.00 16.16
C VAL A 135 6.10 13.60 17.50
N LYS A 136 7.11 13.74 18.34
CA LYS A 136 6.93 14.36 19.65
C LYS A 136 6.77 15.87 19.55
N LYS A 137 6.02 16.45 20.50
CA LYS A 137 5.91 17.91 20.64
C LYS A 137 7.25 18.59 20.93
N HIS A 138 8.16 17.85 21.56
CA HIS A 138 9.48 18.33 21.96
C HIS A 138 10.57 17.34 21.49
N GLY A 139 10.51 16.91 20.21
CA GLY A 139 11.61 16.14 19.63
C GLY A 139 12.93 16.90 19.76
N TYR A 140 14.03 16.18 19.91
CA TYR A 140 15.36 16.75 19.88
C TYR A 140 15.61 17.38 18.52
N GLY A 141 15.17 18.61 18.34
CA GLY A 141 15.38 19.40 17.13
C GLY A 141 16.56 20.32 17.33
N TYR A 142 17.73 19.89 16.96
CA TYR A 142 18.95 20.70 17.02
C TYR A 142 19.39 21.14 15.63
N GLY A 143 18.86 22.29 15.19
CA GLY A 143 19.42 22.99 14.03
C GLY A 143 18.86 22.62 12.64
N ASP A 144 19.47 23.19 11.59
CA ASP A 144 19.02 23.04 10.19
C ASP A 144 19.19 21.61 9.65
N GLY A 145 20.09 20.81 10.22
CA GLY A 145 20.27 19.40 9.88
C GLY A 145 19.03 18.56 10.17
N ASP A 146 18.31 18.83 11.26
CA ASP A 146 17.10 18.10 11.62
C ASP A 146 15.92 18.46 10.71
N LYS A 147 15.87 19.69 10.21
CA LYS A 147 14.84 20.11 9.21
C LYS A 147 15.03 19.36 7.91
N PHE A 148 16.26 19.23 7.43
CA PHE A 148 16.56 18.48 6.21
C PHE A 148 16.24 17.00 6.37
N MET A 149 16.69 16.37 7.45
CA MET A 149 16.43 14.96 7.73
C MET A 149 14.91 14.70 7.91
N SER A 150 14.20 15.58 8.60
CA SER A 150 12.75 15.49 8.73
C SER A 150 12.05 15.54 7.38
N ALA A 151 12.44 16.47 6.49
CA ALA A 151 11.86 16.59 5.15
C ALA A 151 12.14 15.35 4.29
N GLU A 152 13.36 14.81 4.33
CA GLU A 152 13.74 13.60 3.61
C GLU A 152 12.94 12.37 4.09
N LEU A 153 12.79 12.18 5.40
CA LEU A 153 12.03 11.07 5.97
C LEU A 153 10.53 11.22 5.70
N ASP A 154 9.96 12.43 5.78
CA ASP A 154 8.57 12.67 5.40
C ASP A 154 8.32 12.38 3.91
N LYS A 155 9.24 12.77 3.03
CA LYS A 155 9.21 12.40 1.62
C LYS A 155 9.16 10.88 1.45
N VAL A 156 10.04 10.15 2.12
CA VAL A 156 10.11 8.68 2.00
C VAL A 156 8.84 8.03 2.55
N CYS A 157 8.29 8.52 3.67
CA CYS A 157 7.02 8.06 4.21
C CYS A 157 5.87 8.28 3.22
N LEU A 158 5.74 9.51 2.68
CA LEU A 158 4.71 9.86 1.70
C LEU A 158 4.79 9.00 0.45
N LEU A 159 6.00 8.81 -0.09
CA LEU A 159 6.22 7.97 -1.27
C LEU A 159 5.90 6.50 -1.01
N ALA A 160 6.28 5.96 0.15
CA ALA A 160 5.98 4.58 0.52
C ALA A 160 4.46 4.35 0.64
N ILE A 161 3.75 5.25 1.32
CA ILE A 161 2.29 5.21 1.46
C ILE A 161 1.62 5.36 0.10
N SER A 162 2.04 6.33 -0.71
CA SER A 162 1.50 6.55 -2.06
C SER A 162 1.69 5.31 -2.95
N ARG A 163 2.88 4.74 -2.99
CA ARG A 163 3.17 3.52 -3.74
C ARG A 163 2.30 2.36 -3.29
N ARG A 164 2.14 2.15 -1.99
CA ARG A 164 1.30 1.08 -1.43
C ARG A 164 -0.16 1.21 -1.87
N ILE A 165 -0.69 2.44 -1.84
CA ILE A 165 -2.09 2.71 -2.19
C ILE A 165 -2.30 2.59 -3.70
N HIS A 166 -1.49 3.25 -4.54
CA HIS A 166 -1.64 3.20 -5.99
C HIS A 166 -1.30 1.83 -6.59
N TYR A 167 -0.45 1.03 -5.93
CA TYR A 167 -0.16 -0.34 -6.37
C TYR A 167 -1.39 -1.25 -6.34
N SER A 168 -2.46 -0.86 -5.65
CA SER A 168 -3.73 -1.57 -5.64
C SER A 168 -4.40 -1.68 -7.02
N THR A 169 -4.01 -0.87 -7.98
CA THR A 169 -4.42 -1.03 -9.39
C THR A 169 -4.00 -2.40 -9.96
N HIS A 170 -2.85 -2.94 -9.52
CA HIS A 170 -2.42 -4.29 -9.90
C HIS A 170 -3.31 -5.37 -9.29
N VAL A 171 -3.77 -5.16 -8.05
CA VAL A 171 -4.73 -6.05 -7.38
C VAL A 171 -6.07 -6.03 -8.12
N ALA A 172 -6.57 -4.84 -8.46
CA ALA A 172 -7.80 -4.67 -9.23
C ALA A 172 -7.73 -5.35 -10.60
N GLU A 173 -6.61 -5.17 -11.32
CA GLU A 173 -6.38 -5.84 -12.60
C GLU A 173 -6.32 -7.37 -12.46
N ALA A 174 -5.67 -7.87 -11.40
CA ALA A 174 -5.62 -9.29 -11.11
C ALA A 174 -7.02 -9.85 -10.83
N SER A 175 -7.81 -9.16 -10.04
CA SER A 175 -9.19 -9.55 -9.72
C SER A 175 -10.09 -9.53 -10.97
N PHE A 176 -9.98 -8.48 -11.78
CA PHE A 176 -10.70 -8.39 -13.05
C PHE A 176 -10.35 -9.55 -13.99
N ARG A 177 -9.07 -9.81 -14.23
CA ARG A 177 -8.63 -10.90 -15.13
C ARG A 177 -9.03 -12.29 -14.64
N ALA A 178 -9.16 -12.47 -13.36
CA ALA A 178 -9.56 -13.76 -12.79
C ALA A 178 -11.05 -14.05 -12.89
N ALA A 179 -11.89 -13.01 -12.88
CA ALA A 179 -13.34 -13.14 -12.91
C ALA A 179 -14.00 -12.00 -13.73
N PRO A 180 -13.66 -11.86 -15.03
CA PRO A 180 -14.18 -10.75 -15.84
C PRO A 180 -15.70 -10.74 -15.88
N ASP A 181 -16.32 -11.89 -15.94
CA ASP A 181 -17.79 -12.08 -15.96
C ASP A 181 -18.49 -11.56 -14.68
N VAL A 182 -17.77 -11.34 -13.59
CA VAL A 182 -18.27 -10.74 -12.36
C VAL A 182 -18.13 -9.21 -12.40
N TYR A 183 -17.01 -8.71 -12.93
CA TYR A 183 -16.70 -7.27 -12.91
C TYR A 183 -17.28 -6.51 -14.11
N GLU A 184 -17.27 -7.10 -15.32
CA GLU A 184 -17.71 -6.43 -16.55
C GLU A 184 -19.13 -5.83 -16.45
N PRO A 185 -20.17 -6.53 -15.93
CA PRO A 185 -21.49 -5.95 -15.82
C PRO A 185 -21.53 -4.69 -14.93
N ALA A 186 -20.81 -4.71 -13.83
CA ALA A 186 -20.73 -3.56 -12.92
C ALA A 186 -19.94 -2.38 -13.53
N ILE A 187 -18.88 -2.68 -14.29
CA ILE A 187 -18.08 -1.67 -15.00
C ILE A 187 -18.91 -1.03 -16.12
N ILE A 188 -19.58 -1.82 -16.95
CA ILE A 188 -20.44 -1.33 -18.03
C ILE A 188 -21.59 -0.47 -17.48
N ALA A 189 -22.18 -0.89 -16.36
CA ALA A 189 -23.23 -0.12 -15.68
C ALA A 189 -22.70 1.11 -14.93
N GLN A 190 -21.37 1.30 -14.85
CA GLN A 190 -20.71 2.33 -14.03
C GLN A 190 -21.20 2.29 -12.55
N ASP A 191 -21.55 1.09 -12.06
CA ASP A 191 -22.05 0.88 -10.70
C ASP A 191 -20.91 0.87 -9.68
N ARG A 192 -20.57 2.07 -9.22
CA ARG A 192 -19.55 2.31 -8.22
C ARG A 192 -19.80 1.54 -6.90
N ALA A 193 -21.05 1.41 -6.49
CA ALA A 193 -21.40 0.75 -5.22
C ALA A 193 -21.13 -0.75 -5.33
N LEU A 194 -21.58 -1.37 -6.41
CA LEU A 194 -21.34 -2.80 -6.67
C LEU A 194 -19.84 -3.09 -6.83
N ILE A 195 -19.09 -2.23 -7.55
CA ILE A 195 -17.64 -2.40 -7.67
C ILE A 195 -16.96 -2.27 -6.30
N MET A 196 -17.40 -1.32 -5.44
CA MET A 196 -16.88 -1.17 -4.08
C MET A 196 -17.10 -2.45 -3.27
N ASP A 197 -18.29 -3.06 -3.34
CA ASP A 197 -18.57 -4.33 -2.66
C ASP A 197 -17.69 -5.48 -3.18
N LEU A 198 -17.44 -5.52 -4.49
CA LEU A 198 -16.58 -6.52 -5.11
C LEU A 198 -15.10 -6.43 -4.71
N VAL A 199 -14.60 -5.23 -4.41
CA VAL A 199 -13.20 -5.03 -3.99
C VAL A 199 -13.02 -5.02 -2.47
N MET A 200 -14.10 -5.06 -1.71
CA MET A 200 -14.07 -5.04 -0.25
C MET A 200 -13.85 -6.44 0.32
N HIS A 201 -12.79 -6.60 1.10
CA HIS A 201 -12.43 -7.86 1.75
C HIS A 201 -12.16 -7.66 3.26
N PRO A 202 -13.23 -7.53 4.10
CA PRO A 202 -13.09 -7.13 5.50
C PRO A 202 -12.17 -8.01 6.33
N ALA A 203 -12.25 -9.33 6.16
CA ALA A 203 -11.42 -10.28 6.90
C ALA A 203 -9.93 -10.12 6.58
N TRP A 204 -9.59 -9.85 5.31
CA TRP A 204 -8.22 -9.59 4.91
C TRP A 204 -7.72 -8.23 5.42
N GLU A 205 -8.53 -7.20 5.32
CA GLU A 205 -8.18 -5.86 5.81
C GLU A 205 -7.90 -5.88 7.33
N GLU A 206 -8.73 -6.58 8.07
CA GLU A 206 -8.52 -6.78 9.51
C GLU A 206 -7.25 -7.59 9.81
N ALA A 207 -7.00 -8.67 9.06
CA ALA A 207 -5.78 -9.46 9.20
C ALA A 207 -4.53 -8.63 8.90
N THR A 208 -4.56 -7.82 7.83
CA THR A 208 -3.47 -6.91 7.49
C THR A 208 -3.23 -5.88 8.59
N THR A 209 -4.28 -5.26 9.10
CA THR A 209 -4.19 -4.28 10.19
C THR A 209 -3.57 -4.90 11.45
N ARG A 210 -3.97 -6.13 11.81
CA ARG A 210 -3.36 -6.87 12.92
C ARG A 210 -1.88 -7.18 12.69
N MET A 211 -1.54 -7.64 11.48
CA MET A 211 -0.16 -7.93 11.09
C MET A 211 0.71 -6.68 11.18
N MET A 212 0.23 -5.53 10.71
CA MET A 212 0.97 -4.27 10.76
C MET A 212 1.20 -3.79 12.18
N LYS A 213 0.24 -4.00 13.08
CA LYS A 213 0.41 -3.74 14.52
C LYS A 213 1.56 -4.57 15.11
N VAL A 214 1.62 -5.86 14.76
CA VAL A 214 2.69 -6.76 15.22
C VAL A 214 4.04 -6.35 14.65
N LYS A 215 4.11 -6.07 13.34
CA LYS A 215 5.35 -5.61 12.68
C LYS A 215 5.88 -4.35 13.37
N PHE A 216 5.04 -3.35 13.60
CA PHE A 216 5.45 -2.11 14.23
C PHE A 216 5.96 -2.32 15.66
N ARG A 217 5.27 -3.12 16.47
CA ARG A 217 5.70 -3.47 17.82
C ARG A 217 7.06 -4.18 17.82
N ASN A 218 7.29 -5.11 16.88
CA ASN A 218 8.59 -5.78 16.78
C ASN A 218 9.72 -4.80 16.45
N PHE A 219 9.46 -3.78 15.62
CA PHE A 219 10.43 -2.70 15.39
C PHE A 219 10.71 -1.89 16.67
N GLU A 220 9.71 -1.61 17.48
CA GLU A 220 9.89 -0.94 18.77
C GLU A 220 10.70 -1.79 19.75
N GLU A 221 10.42 -3.10 19.85
CA GLU A 221 11.15 -4.02 20.73
C GLU A 221 12.63 -4.13 20.35
N LEU A 222 12.97 -4.13 19.06
CA LEU A 222 14.36 -4.13 18.59
C LEU A 222 15.14 -2.87 18.99
N ARG A 223 14.46 -1.75 19.27
CA ARG A 223 15.07 -0.50 19.68
C ARG A 223 15.45 -0.47 21.17
N HIS A 224 14.81 -1.28 22.01
CA HIS A 224 15.09 -1.34 23.46
C HIS A 224 16.45 -1.96 23.83
N TRP A 225 17.26 -2.33 22.85
CA TRP A 225 18.65 -2.75 23.09
C TRP A 225 19.58 -1.56 23.40
N ASP A 226 19.18 -0.32 23.10
CA ASP A 226 19.89 0.89 23.50
C ASP A 226 19.28 1.43 24.80
N GLU A 227 20.02 1.35 25.88
CA GLU A 227 19.69 1.67 27.28
C GLU A 227 19.22 3.14 27.52
N TYR A 228 19.19 3.98 26.46
CA TYR A 228 18.96 5.42 26.55
C TYR A 228 17.55 5.91 26.20
N SER A 229 16.58 5.06 25.88
CA SER A 229 15.26 5.53 25.44
C SER A 229 14.08 4.92 26.21
N THR A 230 13.95 5.23 27.49
CA THR A 230 12.85 4.72 28.34
C THR A 230 11.53 5.51 28.23
N ASP A 231 11.53 6.71 27.65
CA ASP A 231 10.35 7.61 27.66
C ASP A 231 9.65 7.82 26.32
N ASP A 232 10.07 7.11 25.27
CA ASP A 232 9.81 7.50 23.89
C ASP A 232 8.95 6.50 23.09
N LYS A 233 7.86 6.01 23.68
CA LYS A 233 6.94 5.10 22.98
C LYS A 233 6.06 5.86 21.98
N ILE A 234 6.07 5.37 20.74
CA ILE A 234 5.12 5.81 19.71
C ILE A 234 3.72 5.32 20.13
N ASP A 235 2.68 6.13 19.84
CA ASP A 235 1.29 5.71 20.06
C ASP A 235 1.03 4.34 19.38
N PRO A 236 0.76 3.28 20.17
CA PRO A 236 0.60 1.92 19.61
C PRO A 236 -0.62 1.77 18.70
N SER A 237 -1.54 2.74 18.71
CA SER A 237 -2.69 2.77 17.83
C SER A 237 -2.38 3.45 16.48
N LEU A 238 -1.23 4.13 16.35
CA LEU A 238 -0.89 4.91 15.15
C LEU A 238 -0.93 4.06 13.87
N VAL A 239 -0.22 2.94 13.85
CA VAL A 239 -0.12 2.08 12.66
C VAL A 239 -1.43 1.34 12.37
N PRO A 240 -2.12 0.74 13.35
CA PRO A 240 -3.47 0.22 13.14
C PRO A 240 -4.46 1.25 12.58
N ASP A 241 -4.45 2.47 13.09
CA ASP A 241 -5.31 3.56 12.61
C ASP A 241 -4.92 3.98 11.17
N LEU A 242 -3.61 4.10 10.89
CA LEU A 242 -3.13 4.40 9.53
C LEU A 242 -3.65 3.37 8.52
N TYR A 243 -3.58 2.08 8.85
CA TYR A 243 -4.03 1.03 7.95
C TYR A 243 -5.55 0.95 7.88
N GLY A 244 -6.23 0.83 9.01
CA GLY A 244 -7.69 0.61 9.05
C GLY A 244 -8.50 1.81 8.59
N ARG A 245 -8.09 3.02 8.96
CA ARG A 245 -8.86 4.25 8.67
C ARG A 245 -8.46 4.95 7.38
N TRP A 246 -7.23 4.68 6.84
CA TRP A 246 -6.70 5.43 5.72
C TRP A 246 -6.20 4.56 4.58
N ILE A 247 -5.19 3.72 4.79
CA ILE A 247 -4.60 2.95 3.69
C ILE A 247 -5.64 2.04 3.05
N MET A 248 -6.42 1.26 3.82
CA MET A 248 -7.41 0.35 3.26
C MET A 248 -8.54 1.08 2.52
N PRO A 249 -9.20 2.12 3.07
CA PRO A 249 -10.20 2.89 2.33
C PRO A 249 -9.67 3.54 1.06
N LEU A 250 -8.47 4.15 1.10
CA LEU A 250 -7.85 4.78 -0.06
C LEU A 250 -7.44 3.75 -1.12
N THR A 251 -6.99 2.58 -0.70
CA THR A 251 -6.70 1.43 -1.57
C THR A 251 -7.94 1.00 -2.34
N ARG A 252 -9.10 0.85 -1.67
CA ARG A 252 -10.37 0.54 -2.33
C ARG A 252 -10.81 1.64 -3.30
N GLN A 253 -10.65 2.90 -2.91
CA GLN A 253 -10.95 4.04 -3.79
C GLN A 253 -10.17 3.94 -5.10
N VAL A 254 -8.87 3.69 -5.05
CA VAL A 254 -8.01 3.54 -6.24
C VAL A 254 -8.44 2.35 -7.09
N GLN A 255 -8.78 1.22 -6.46
CA GLN A 255 -9.28 0.03 -7.19
C GLN A 255 -10.59 0.32 -7.92
N VAL A 256 -11.54 0.98 -7.29
CA VAL A 256 -12.82 1.36 -7.90
C VAL A 256 -12.61 2.33 -9.06
N GLU A 257 -11.79 3.38 -8.88
CA GLU A 257 -11.47 4.33 -9.95
C GLU A 257 -10.81 3.64 -11.16
N TYR A 258 -9.95 2.67 -10.91
CA TYR A 258 -9.31 1.88 -11.95
C TYR A 258 -10.32 1.02 -12.71
N LEU A 259 -11.16 0.26 -11.98
CA LEU A 259 -12.12 -0.66 -12.57
C LEU A 259 -13.19 0.08 -13.39
N LEU A 260 -13.68 1.22 -12.92
CA LEU A 260 -14.64 2.04 -13.67
C LEU A 260 -14.15 2.46 -15.06
N LYS A 261 -12.84 2.59 -15.24
CA LYS A 261 -12.19 2.97 -16.50
C LYS A 261 -11.55 1.80 -17.25
N ARG A 262 -11.73 0.58 -16.75
CA ARG A 262 -10.96 -0.59 -17.25
C ARG A 262 -11.37 -1.01 -18.64
N LEU A 263 -12.59 -0.70 -19.07
CA LEU A 263 -13.14 -1.05 -20.38
C LEU A 263 -13.21 0.14 -21.36
N ASP A 264 -12.65 1.31 -21.01
CA ASP A 264 -12.61 2.52 -21.86
C ASP A 264 -11.75 2.35 -23.11
#